data_7a7b72dc2463b5a0381e48a1f2813612
#
_entry.id   7a7b72dc2463b5a0381e48a1f2813612
#
_cell.length_a   1.000
_cell.length_b   1.000
_cell.length_c   1.000
_cell.angle_alpha   90.00
_cell.angle_beta   90.00
_cell.angle_gamma   90.00
#
_symmetry.space_group_name_H-M   'P 1'
#
loop_
_entity.id
_entity.type
_entity.pdbx_description
1 polymer ?
#
loop_
_entity_poly.entity_id
_entity_poly.type
_entity_poly.pdbx_seq_one_letter_code
_entity_poly.pdbx_strand_id
1 'polypeptide(L)'
;MSQKMRILSVKVEGMPFIGYDRWGGPVYTSDPEQVMEWLCNGWRYRFNRVRSRRMKYADPDHMLLEPIGDTTDTRSKSEAKNDIPWLAAMPDRVIATCERMENTEWWAAVHRRETIRKQGSNPGSMPRWKRRKQDMTFDCWYDGGRGAVYRKVNRKHGLVTIGGVIPAKYRNPGIPARYKVVIRVRVSQPIREYTSIHVNWTRREIVFVNPPQPLRHEPTGCVVGLDGGAVHELTDSNGVFHDLPLEELKRIDRQIRSLQKAQARCRKTAGYPNAKDYLAHGASKRYQRLDKEISRLKAHATRIIEDAQHKMTTRLVQDNDIIVVEDLHVRNMTRTPQPKPDPLRPGHYLPNGRTAKRGLNRVMQRAALGRVYRMLEYKANLAGVTLIHVNPAYTSQTCSRCGYVAKENRENQAVFHCGECGLTMNADANAATNMLSKGLRETEPYNPSDWGRDTSPAEGHQTFIRR
;
A
#
# COMPACT_ATOMS: atom_id res chain seq x y z
N MET A 1 4.79 9.28 8.98
CA MET A 1 4.83 8.90 7.55
C MET A 1 6.09 8.11 7.28
N SER A 2 6.02 7.03 6.53
CA SER A 2 7.21 6.26 6.17
C SER A 2 7.96 6.93 5.01
N GLN A 3 9.30 6.94 5.09
CA GLN A 3 10.16 7.50 4.04
C GLN A 3 10.74 6.37 3.19
N LYS A 4 10.40 6.34 1.92
CA LYS A 4 10.81 5.30 0.97
C LYS A 4 12.01 5.75 0.15
N MET A 5 13.07 4.94 0.13
CA MET A 5 14.32 5.21 -0.55
C MET A 5 14.71 4.04 -1.45
N ARG A 6 15.50 4.31 -2.49
CA ARG A 6 16.04 3.29 -3.38
C ARG A 6 17.37 2.75 -2.85
N ILE A 7 17.52 1.44 -2.84
CA ILE A 7 18.80 0.77 -2.59
C ILE A 7 19.65 0.85 -3.86
N LEU A 8 20.87 1.35 -3.74
CA LEU A 8 21.83 1.47 -4.84
C LEU A 8 22.79 0.27 -4.88
N SER A 9 23.34 -0.09 -3.74
CA SER A 9 24.25 -1.22 -3.58
C SER A 9 24.24 -1.73 -2.15
N VAL A 10 24.73 -2.94 -1.99
CA VAL A 10 24.98 -3.55 -0.67
C VAL A 10 26.42 -4.03 -0.66
N LYS A 11 27.12 -3.80 0.47
CA LYS A 11 28.43 -4.34 0.77
C LYS A 11 28.34 -5.13 2.07
N VAL A 12 29.00 -6.26 2.14
CA VAL A 12 29.13 -7.05 3.36
C VAL A 12 30.56 -6.93 3.84
N GLU A 13 30.76 -6.47 5.07
CA GLU A 13 32.03 -6.41 5.76
C GLU A 13 32.09 -7.57 6.74
N GLY A 14 33.09 -8.43 6.62
CA GLY A 14 33.14 -9.74 7.26
C GLY A 14 32.37 -10.80 6.46
N MET A 15 32.29 -12.00 7.01
CA MET A 15 31.66 -13.16 6.36
C MET A 15 30.69 -13.83 7.35
N PRO A 16 29.40 -13.47 7.38
CA PRO A 16 28.43 -14.13 8.25
C PRO A 16 28.35 -15.64 7.95
N PHE A 17 28.18 -16.41 9.01
CA PHE A 17 27.78 -17.81 8.89
C PHE A 17 26.32 -17.89 8.51
N ILE A 18 26.00 -18.49 7.36
CA ILE A 18 24.63 -18.58 6.83
C ILE A 18 24.05 -19.99 6.89
N GLY A 19 24.75 -20.95 7.46
CA GLY A 19 24.29 -22.33 7.61
C GLY A 19 25.33 -23.35 7.13
N TYR A 20 24.84 -24.49 6.72
CA TYR A 20 25.64 -25.59 6.17
C TYR A 20 25.23 -25.86 4.71
N ASP A 21 26.19 -26.32 3.92
CA ASP A 21 25.93 -26.82 2.59
C ASP A 21 25.29 -28.23 2.61
N ARG A 22 25.02 -28.76 1.43
CA ARG A 22 24.40 -30.09 1.29
C ARG A 22 25.29 -31.26 1.78
N TRP A 23 26.58 -31.01 2.01
CA TRP A 23 27.55 -32.00 2.51
C TRP A 23 27.88 -31.78 4.01
N GLY A 24 27.23 -30.85 4.66
CA GLY A 24 27.43 -30.53 6.08
C GLY A 24 28.59 -29.57 6.35
N GLY A 25 29.21 -29.00 5.32
CA GLY A 25 30.26 -27.98 5.46
C GLY A 25 29.68 -26.61 5.87
N PRO A 26 30.34 -25.89 6.80
CA PRO A 26 29.86 -24.56 7.23
C PRO A 26 30.04 -23.53 6.10
N VAL A 27 29.00 -22.76 5.81
CA VAL A 27 28.98 -21.75 4.75
C VAL A 27 29.12 -20.34 5.35
N TYR A 28 30.20 -19.67 4.96
CA TYR A 28 30.46 -18.26 5.25
C TYR A 28 30.51 -17.50 3.93
N THR A 29 29.89 -16.31 3.86
CA THR A 29 29.86 -15.56 2.60
C THR A 29 29.86 -14.07 2.82
N SER A 30 30.57 -13.36 1.96
CA SER A 30 30.48 -11.89 1.83
C SER A 30 29.71 -11.47 0.58
N ASP A 31 29.14 -12.42 -0.18
CA ASP A 31 28.30 -12.11 -1.34
C ASP A 31 27.01 -11.40 -0.90
N PRO A 32 26.79 -10.15 -1.35
CA PRO A 32 25.62 -9.36 -0.94
C PRO A 32 24.28 -10.03 -1.31
N GLU A 33 24.18 -10.72 -2.46
CA GLU A 33 22.94 -11.37 -2.87
C GLU A 33 22.59 -12.51 -1.92
N GLN A 34 23.56 -13.38 -1.62
CA GLN A 34 23.36 -14.49 -0.70
C GLN A 34 23.01 -14.03 0.71
N VAL A 35 23.69 -12.99 1.21
CA VAL A 35 23.45 -12.45 2.55
C VAL A 35 22.05 -11.79 2.64
N MET A 36 21.64 -11.03 1.62
CA MET A 36 20.31 -10.42 1.61
C MET A 36 19.20 -11.47 1.45
N GLU A 37 19.40 -12.50 0.64
CA GLU A 37 18.48 -13.64 0.56
C GLU A 37 18.36 -14.38 1.89
N TRP A 38 19.49 -14.61 2.55
CA TRP A 38 19.53 -15.25 3.87
C TRP A 38 18.74 -14.42 4.91
N LEU A 39 18.95 -13.08 4.97
CA LEU A 39 18.19 -12.21 5.87
C LEU A 39 16.68 -12.27 5.61
N CYS A 40 16.26 -12.19 4.35
CA CYS A 40 14.85 -12.25 3.97
C CYS A 40 14.22 -13.62 4.29
N ASN A 41 14.95 -14.71 3.99
CA ASN A 41 14.48 -16.07 4.24
C ASN A 41 14.37 -16.37 5.74
N GLY A 42 15.35 -15.92 6.53
CA GLY A 42 15.36 -16.12 7.97
C GLY A 42 14.25 -15.32 8.66
N TRP A 43 14.07 -14.08 8.26
CA TRP A 43 12.98 -13.25 8.76
C TRP A 43 11.61 -13.90 8.45
N ARG A 44 11.39 -14.31 7.19
CA ARG A 44 10.14 -14.97 6.76
C ARG A 44 9.90 -16.29 7.52
N TYR A 45 10.93 -17.11 7.66
CA TYR A 45 10.84 -18.37 8.40
C TYR A 45 10.39 -18.12 9.84
N ARG A 46 11.09 -17.23 10.56
CA ARG A 46 10.75 -16.91 11.95
C ARG A 46 9.35 -16.30 12.07
N PHE A 47 8.99 -15.38 11.19
CA PHE A 47 7.65 -14.81 11.13
C PHE A 47 6.56 -15.90 11.00
N ASN A 48 6.74 -16.84 10.08
CA ASN A 48 5.79 -17.92 9.89
C ASN A 48 5.72 -18.87 11.10
N ARG A 49 6.84 -19.12 11.77
CA ARG A 49 6.87 -19.92 13.00
C ARG A 49 6.13 -19.22 14.14
N VAL A 50 6.26 -17.91 14.27
CA VAL A 50 5.44 -17.16 15.24
C VAL A 50 3.97 -17.24 14.85
N ARG A 51 3.61 -17.13 13.59
CA ARG A 51 2.23 -17.26 13.09
C ARG A 51 1.66 -18.67 13.31
N SER A 52 2.45 -19.72 13.23
CA SER A 52 1.98 -21.09 13.48
C SER A 52 1.45 -21.32 14.89
N ARG A 53 1.85 -20.48 15.85
CA ARG A 53 1.30 -20.49 17.20
C ARG A 53 -0.12 -19.96 17.31
N ARG A 54 -0.59 -19.22 16.29
CA ARG A 54 -1.95 -18.69 16.26
C ARG A 54 -2.95 -19.83 16.07
N MET A 55 -4.10 -19.64 16.65
CA MET A 55 -5.21 -20.57 16.53
C MET A 55 -6.09 -20.19 15.33
N LYS A 56 -6.74 -21.14 14.72
CA LYS A 56 -7.76 -20.88 13.71
C LYS A 56 -9.02 -20.28 14.36
N TYR A 57 -9.65 -19.39 13.63
CA TYR A 57 -11.03 -19.02 13.89
C TYR A 57 -11.92 -20.03 13.18
N ALA A 58 -12.55 -20.92 13.91
CA ALA A 58 -13.48 -21.89 13.35
C ALA A 58 -14.88 -21.29 13.17
N ASP A 59 -15.28 -20.40 14.05
CA ASP A 59 -16.58 -19.75 14.06
C ASP A 59 -16.40 -18.23 14.24
N PRO A 60 -17.26 -17.42 13.61
CA PRO A 60 -17.32 -15.97 13.84
C PRO A 60 -17.39 -15.57 15.32
N ASP A 61 -18.12 -16.30 16.11
CA ASP A 61 -18.38 -15.98 17.49
C ASP A 61 -17.50 -16.77 18.50
N HIS A 62 -16.80 -17.80 18.02
CA HIS A 62 -15.89 -18.63 18.81
C HIS A 62 -14.46 -18.50 18.37
N MET A 63 -13.65 -18.08 19.27
CA MET A 63 -12.31 -17.63 18.92
C MET A 63 -11.43 -18.77 18.59
N LEU A 64 -11.25 -19.86 18.76
CA LEU A 64 -10.05 -20.65 18.59
C LEU A 64 -10.28 -22.13 18.89
N LEU A 65 -10.45 -22.91 17.87
CA LEU A 65 -10.64 -24.34 18.09
C LEU A 65 -9.36 -25.14 17.85
N GLU A 66 -8.53 -24.73 16.90
CA GLU A 66 -7.32 -25.48 16.58
C GLU A 66 -6.18 -24.59 16.07
N PRO A 67 -4.93 -25.03 16.23
CA PRO A 67 -3.77 -24.32 15.69
C PRO A 67 -3.80 -24.17 14.17
N ILE A 68 -3.31 -23.04 13.67
CA ILE A 68 -3.20 -22.81 12.21
C ILE A 68 -2.20 -23.76 11.56
N GLY A 69 -1.19 -24.19 12.30
CA GLY A 69 -0.13 -25.08 11.84
C GLY A 69 0.49 -25.86 12.98
N ASP A 70 1.63 -26.46 12.74
CA ASP A 70 2.37 -27.14 13.78
C ASP A 70 2.76 -26.16 14.89
N THR A 71 2.17 -26.32 16.06
CA THR A 71 2.37 -25.48 17.25
C THR A 71 3.56 -25.90 18.09
N THR A 72 4.29 -26.94 17.69
CA THR A 72 5.42 -27.46 18.45
C THR A 72 6.57 -26.46 18.53
N ASP A 73 6.68 -25.50 17.61
CA ASP A 73 7.71 -24.46 17.68
C ASP A 73 7.35 -23.32 18.63
N THR A 74 7.48 -23.61 19.92
CA THR A 74 7.30 -22.60 20.99
C THR A 74 8.58 -21.86 21.35
N ARG A 75 9.70 -22.15 20.66
CA ARG A 75 11.02 -21.60 20.95
C ARG A 75 11.03 -20.09 20.98
N SER A 76 11.62 -19.52 22.01
CA SER A 76 11.97 -18.11 22.09
C SER A 76 12.94 -17.73 20.95
N LYS A 77 13.19 -16.44 20.79
CA LYS A 77 14.21 -15.94 19.84
C LYS A 77 15.58 -16.58 20.07
N SER A 78 16.00 -16.67 21.34
CA SER A 78 17.31 -17.20 21.71
C SER A 78 17.40 -18.69 21.45
N GLU A 79 16.41 -19.47 21.84
CA GLU A 79 16.36 -20.91 21.58
C GLU A 79 16.36 -21.19 20.08
N ALA A 80 15.55 -20.47 19.27
CA ALA A 80 15.56 -20.66 17.83
C ALA A 80 16.92 -20.37 17.19
N LYS A 81 17.68 -19.41 17.69
CA LYS A 81 19.05 -19.13 17.22
C LYS A 81 20.05 -20.20 17.65
N ASN A 82 19.87 -20.82 18.80
CA ASN A 82 20.73 -21.89 19.27
C ASN A 82 20.49 -23.20 18.54
N ASP A 83 19.22 -23.52 18.25
CA ASP A 83 18.82 -24.80 17.68
C ASP A 83 18.89 -24.82 16.15
N ILE A 84 18.76 -23.67 15.50
CA ILE A 84 18.70 -23.58 14.05
C ILE A 84 19.99 -22.93 13.54
N PRO A 85 20.95 -23.72 13.01
CA PRO A 85 22.28 -23.22 12.64
C PRO A 85 22.26 -22.00 11.72
N TRP A 86 21.44 -22.02 10.66
CA TRP A 86 21.39 -20.94 9.70
C TRP A 86 20.67 -19.65 10.20
N LEU A 87 20.03 -19.69 11.37
CA LEU A 87 19.53 -18.48 12.07
C LEU A 87 20.54 -17.94 13.08
N ALA A 88 21.53 -18.75 13.50
CA ALA A 88 22.39 -18.47 14.62
C ALA A 88 23.09 -17.10 14.53
N ALA A 89 23.65 -16.77 13.37
CA ALA A 89 24.35 -15.53 13.15
C ALA A 89 23.45 -14.34 12.71
N MET A 90 22.13 -14.54 12.53
CA MET A 90 21.24 -13.44 12.14
C MET A 90 21.26 -12.30 13.16
N PRO A 91 21.22 -11.03 12.69
CA PRO A 91 21.15 -9.89 13.58
C PRO A 91 19.92 -9.96 14.50
N ASP A 92 20.12 -9.76 15.81
CA ASP A 92 19.03 -9.88 16.79
C ASP A 92 17.87 -8.92 16.52
N ARG A 93 18.19 -7.72 16.03
CA ARG A 93 17.20 -6.70 15.71
C ARG A 93 16.35 -7.03 14.47
N VAL A 94 16.84 -7.90 13.58
CA VAL A 94 16.07 -8.45 12.46
C VAL A 94 15.10 -9.52 12.96
N ILE A 95 15.57 -10.48 13.76
CA ILE A 95 14.71 -11.54 14.29
C ILE A 95 13.65 -11.01 15.25
N ALA A 96 14.00 -10.05 16.11
CA ALA A 96 13.08 -9.46 17.08
C ALA A 96 11.87 -8.77 16.43
N THR A 97 12.01 -8.26 15.21
CA THR A 97 10.88 -7.64 14.49
C THR A 97 9.79 -8.64 14.12
N CYS A 98 10.13 -9.92 13.93
CA CYS A 98 9.18 -10.93 13.47
C CYS A 98 7.98 -11.09 14.41
N GLU A 99 8.21 -11.15 15.71
CA GLU A 99 7.15 -11.35 16.71
C GLU A 99 6.22 -10.15 16.78
N ARG A 100 6.81 -8.94 16.82
CA ARG A 100 6.01 -7.72 16.86
C ARG A 100 5.21 -7.51 15.59
N MET A 101 5.85 -7.67 14.41
CA MET A 101 5.17 -7.50 13.13
C MET A 101 4.04 -8.51 12.94
N GLU A 102 4.28 -9.77 13.33
CA GLU A 102 3.26 -10.81 13.27
C GLU A 102 2.08 -10.47 14.20
N ASN A 103 2.38 -10.09 15.43
CA ASN A 103 1.36 -9.69 16.40
C ASN A 103 0.54 -8.51 15.91
N THR A 104 1.19 -7.48 15.36
CA THR A 104 0.51 -6.30 14.78
C THR A 104 -0.38 -6.69 13.60
N GLU A 105 0.11 -7.51 12.66
CA GLU A 105 -0.70 -7.97 11.51
C GLU A 105 -1.91 -8.81 11.96
N TRP A 106 -1.73 -9.67 12.95
CA TRP A 106 -2.79 -10.54 13.45
C TRP A 106 -3.91 -9.74 14.11
N TRP A 107 -3.60 -8.93 15.09
CA TRP A 107 -4.59 -8.15 15.82
C TRP A 107 -5.28 -7.09 14.98
N ALA A 108 -4.55 -6.46 14.07
CA ALA A 108 -5.16 -5.57 13.08
C ALA A 108 -6.18 -6.30 12.19
N ALA A 109 -5.93 -7.57 11.85
CA ALA A 109 -6.88 -8.36 11.09
C ALA A 109 -8.10 -8.76 11.94
N VAL A 110 -7.92 -9.11 13.21
CA VAL A 110 -9.00 -9.40 14.15
C VAL A 110 -9.93 -8.20 14.27
N HIS A 111 -9.43 -7.02 14.65
CA HIS A 111 -10.23 -5.80 14.81
C HIS A 111 -10.95 -5.40 13.52
N ARG A 112 -10.27 -5.47 12.37
CA ARG A 112 -10.90 -5.20 11.08
C ARG A 112 -12.06 -6.16 10.81
N ARG A 113 -11.90 -7.44 11.13
CA ARG A 113 -12.95 -8.45 10.91
C ARG A 113 -14.15 -8.21 11.80
N GLU A 114 -13.94 -7.87 13.06
CA GLU A 114 -15.01 -7.49 13.99
C GLU A 114 -15.80 -6.30 13.48
N THR A 115 -15.11 -5.24 13.03
CA THR A 115 -15.76 -4.06 12.46
C THR A 115 -16.60 -4.41 11.23
N ILE A 116 -16.05 -5.20 10.29
CA ILE A 116 -16.76 -5.59 9.07
C ILE A 116 -17.98 -6.48 9.38
N ARG A 117 -17.90 -7.35 10.40
CA ARG A 117 -19.04 -8.16 10.85
C ARG A 117 -20.16 -7.33 11.45
N LYS A 118 -19.83 -6.35 12.31
CA LYS A 118 -20.81 -5.40 12.86
C LYS A 118 -21.57 -4.65 11.76
N GLN A 119 -20.96 -4.50 10.58
CA GLN A 119 -21.57 -3.92 9.38
C GLN A 119 -22.36 -4.94 8.54
N GLY A 120 -22.56 -6.18 8.99
CA GLY A 120 -23.27 -7.23 8.25
C GLY A 120 -22.54 -7.76 7.00
N SER A 121 -21.24 -7.46 6.84
CA SER A 121 -20.46 -7.82 5.67
C SER A 121 -19.52 -9.00 5.93
N ASN A 122 -19.14 -9.72 4.85
CA ASN A 122 -18.17 -10.82 4.97
C ASN A 122 -16.77 -10.27 5.31
N PRO A 123 -16.21 -10.62 6.47
CA PRO A 123 -14.94 -10.08 6.93
C PRO A 123 -13.69 -10.62 6.20
N GLY A 124 -13.86 -11.55 5.26
CA GLY A 124 -12.75 -12.17 4.54
C GLY A 124 -11.93 -13.15 5.40
N SER A 125 -10.76 -13.55 4.91
CA SER A 125 -9.87 -14.51 5.58
C SER A 125 -8.88 -13.83 6.54
N MET A 126 -8.41 -14.56 7.53
CA MET A 126 -7.28 -14.17 8.38
C MET A 126 -5.97 -14.07 7.57
N PRO A 127 -4.96 -13.36 8.09
CA PRO A 127 -3.67 -13.23 7.42
C PRO A 127 -3.04 -14.59 7.16
N ARG A 128 -2.57 -14.80 5.92
CA ARG A 128 -1.92 -16.04 5.49
C ARG A 128 -0.43 -16.04 5.82
N TRP A 129 0.20 -17.20 5.69
CA TRP A 129 1.63 -17.37 5.76
C TRP A 129 2.34 -16.58 4.67
N LYS A 130 3.51 -16.03 4.98
CA LYS A 130 4.37 -15.38 3.97
C LYS A 130 5.00 -16.45 3.08
N ARG A 131 4.67 -16.43 1.78
CA ARG A 131 5.09 -17.44 0.81
C ARG A 131 6.47 -17.12 0.24
N ARG A 132 7.22 -18.15 -0.17
CA ARG A 132 8.55 -18.02 -0.81
C ARG A 132 8.51 -17.24 -2.14
N LYS A 133 7.39 -17.25 -2.84
CA LYS A 133 7.19 -16.56 -4.13
C LYS A 133 6.77 -15.09 -3.98
N GLN A 134 6.59 -14.60 -2.76
CA GLN A 134 6.35 -13.17 -2.48
C GLN A 134 7.65 -12.38 -2.55
N ASP A 135 7.54 -11.06 -2.54
CA ASP A 135 8.70 -10.18 -2.42
C ASP A 135 9.59 -10.60 -1.24
N MET A 136 10.89 -10.64 -1.48
CA MET A 136 11.86 -10.92 -0.42
C MET A 136 12.00 -9.68 0.44
N THR A 137 11.55 -9.77 1.69
CA THR A 137 11.51 -8.65 2.63
C THR A 137 12.03 -9.06 3.99
N PHE A 138 12.56 -8.08 4.73
CA PHE A 138 12.79 -8.19 6.16
C PHE A 138 12.69 -6.82 6.83
N ASP A 139 12.45 -6.81 8.12
CA ASP A 139 12.41 -5.63 8.95
C ASP A 139 13.58 -5.63 9.94
N CYS A 140 14.08 -4.47 10.27
CA CYS A 140 15.13 -4.31 11.29
C CYS A 140 14.85 -3.08 12.15
N TRP A 141 14.92 -3.25 13.47
CA TRP A 141 14.76 -2.16 14.42
C TRP A 141 15.96 -1.26 14.45
N TYR A 142 15.69 0.00 14.78
CA TYR A 142 16.68 0.96 15.25
C TYR A 142 16.39 1.30 16.71
N ASP A 143 17.41 1.24 17.55
CA ASP A 143 17.30 1.49 18.98
C ASP A 143 18.63 2.05 19.49
N GLY A 144 18.70 3.34 19.75
CA GLY A 144 19.82 4.00 20.37
C GLY A 144 21.20 3.71 19.75
N GLY A 145 21.29 3.72 18.41
CA GLY A 145 22.54 3.41 17.69
C GLY A 145 22.77 1.92 17.41
N ARG A 146 21.80 1.05 17.73
CA ARG A 146 21.85 -0.41 17.46
C ARG A 146 20.82 -0.79 16.39
N GLY A 147 21.07 -1.91 15.70
CA GLY A 147 20.20 -2.41 14.64
C GLY A 147 20.45 -1.73 13.30
N ALA A 148 19.45 -1.12 12.69
CA ALA A 148 19.56 -0.46 11.39
C ALA A 148 20.02 1.00 11.55
N VAL A 149 21.32 1.23 11.62
CA VAL A 149 21.90 2.57 11.85
C VAL A 149 22.08 3.31 10.53
N TYR A 150 21.41 4.45 10.38
CA TYR A 150 21.57 5.33 9.21
C TYR A 150 22.68 6.36 9.45
N ARG A 151 23.52 6.59 8.42
CA ARG A 151 24.52 7.66 8.36
C ARG A 151 24.41 8.40 7.03
N LYS A 152 24.24 9.71 7.07
CA LYS A 152 24.29 10.56 5.89
C LYS A 152 25.71 10.59 5.32
N VAL A 153 25.85 10.40 4.00
CA VAL A 153 27.12 10.53 3.27
C VAL A 153 27.21 11.88 2.59
N ASN A 154 26.17 12.26 1.85
CA ASN A 154 26.03 13.57 1.21
C ASN A 154 24.54 13.89 1.00
N ARG A 155 24.25 14.99 0.26
CA ARG A 155 22.85 15.40 0.00
C ARG A 155 21.99 14.32 -0.67
N LYS A 156 22.59 13.44 -1.48
CA LYS A 156 21.86 12.45 -2.30
C LYS A 156 22.05 11.01 -1.84
N HIS A 157 22.95 10.74 -0.90
CA HIS A 157 23.31 9.37 -0.50
C HIS A 157 23.44 9.23 1.01
N GLY A 158 23.06 8.05 1.49
CA GLY A 158 23.29 7.60 2.85
C GLY A 158 23.64 6.12 2.91
N LEU A 159 24.08 5.68 4.07
CA LEU A 159 24.38 4.28 4.37
C LEU A 159 23.49 3.83 5.53
N VAL A 160 22.91 2.65 5.39
CA VAL A 160 22.25 1.93 6.49
C VAL A 160 23.12 0.73 6.84
N THR A 161 23.55 0.65 8.08
CA THR A 161 24.43 -0.43 8.56
C THR A 161 23.67 -1.31 9.53
N ILE A 162 23.69 -2.62 9.28
CA ILE A 162 23.10 -3.66 10.14
C ILE A 162 24.23 -4.58 10.58
N GLY A 163 24.52 -4.61 11.89
CA GLY A 163 25.58 -5.44 12.46
C GLY A 163 25.04 -6.78 12.96
N GLY A 164 25.86 -7.82 12.83
CA GLY A 164 25.63 -9.13 13.41
C GLY A 164 26.88 -9.75 14.00
N VAL A 165 26.69 -10.81 14.78
CA VAL A 165 27.78 -11.54 15.47
C VAL A 165 27.60 -13.04 15.20
N ILE A 166 28.70 -13.72 14.86
CA ILE A 166 28.74 -15.15 14.71
C ILE A 166 28.91 -15.75 16.13
N PRO A 167 27.98 -16.58 16.62
CA PRO A 167 28.12 -17.22 17.93
C PRO A 167 29.38 -18.10 18.01
N ALA A 168 29.95 -18.24 19.21
CA ALA A 168 31.20 -18.98 19.43
C ALA A 168 31.20 -20.38 18.81
N LYS A 169 30.07 -21.08 18.93
CA LYS A 169 29.86 -22.43 18.36
C LYS A 169 30.10 -22.53 16.84
N TYR A 170 29.91 -21.42 16.10
CA TYR A 170 29.99 -21.38 14.63
C TYR A 170 31.12 -20.46 14.14
N ARG A 171 32.10 -20.12 15.00
CA ARG A 171 33.26 -19.29 14.62
C ARG A 171 34.28 -20.12 13.87
N ASN A 172 34.82 -19.50 12.84
CA ASN A 172 36.02 -20.00 12.17
C ASN A 172 37.21 -19.09 12.61
N PRO A 173 38.36 -19.62 13.03
CA PRO A 173 39.51 -18.83 13.48
C PRO A 173 39.97 -17.79 12.45
N GLY A 174 39.84 -18.07 11.14
CA GLY A 174 40.21 -17.15 10.05
C GLY A 174 39.18 -16.10 9.70
N ILE A 175 38.01 -16.08 10.37
CA ILE A 175 36.91 -15.18 10.03
C ILE A 175 36.55 -14.30 11.24
N PRO A 176 36.45 -12.95 11.08
CA PRO A 176 36.04 -12.07 12.14
C PRO A 176 34.66 -12.47 12.72
N ALA A 177 34.55 -12.51 14.05
CA ALA A 177 33.31 -12.85 14.75
C ALA A 177 32.16 -11.85 14.47
N ARG A 178 32.48 -10.65 14.07
CA ARG A 178 31.51 -9.57 13.77
C ARG A 178 31.49 -9.31 12.27
N TYR A 179 30.30 -9.04 11.75
CA TYR A 179 30.10 -8.62 10.36
C TYR A 179 29.13 -7.44 10.31
N LYS A 180 29.11 -6.74 9.17
CA LYS A 180 28.20 -5.63 8.91
C LYS A 180 27.63 -5.75 7.49
N VAL A 181 26.35 -5.53 7.35
CA VAL A 181 25.67 -5.36 6.08
C VAL A 181 25.46 -3.86 5.88
N VAL A 182 26.12 -3.29 4.88
CA VAL A 182 26.10 -1.86 4.59
C VAL A 182 25.29 -1.63 3.33
N ILE A 183 24.13 -1.02 3.47
CA ILE A 183 23.18 -0.74 2.39
C ILE A 183 23.32 0.73 1.99
N ARG A 184 23.77 0.98 0.77
CA ARG A 184 23.83 2.34 0.21
C ARG A 184 22.49 2.71 -0.38
N VAL A 185 21.95 3.85 0.04
CA VAL A 185 20.64 4.33 -0.38
C VAL A 185 20.71 5.68 -1.08
N ARG A 186 19.79 5.88 -2.04
CA ARG A 186 19.57 7.21 -2.64
C ARG A 186 18.57 7.97 -1.79
N VAL A 187 19.02 9.07 -1.21
CA VAL A 187 18.21 9.93 -0.36
C VAL A 187 17.55 11.01 -1.22
N SER A 188 16.23 11.05 -1.22
CA SER A 188 15.42 12.06 -1.92
C SER A 188 15.00 13.21 -1.01
N GLN A 189 15.00 12.98 0.30
CA GLN A 189 14.64 13.94 1.34
C GLN A 189 15.42 13.61 2.62
N PRO A 190 15.62 14.55 3.55
CA PRO A 190 16.28 14.28 4.83
C PRO A 190 15.59 13.12 5.56
N ILE A 191 16.38 12.16 6.06
CA ILE A 191 15.85 11.09 6.90
C ILE A 191 15.50 11.67 8.25
N ARG A 192 14.23 11.51 8.63
CA ARG A 192 13.70 11.91 9.94
C ARG A 192 13.97 10.82 10.97
N GLU A 193 13.65 11.09 12.20
CA GLU A 193 13.63 10.07 13.25
C GLU A 193 12.82 8.84 12.78
N TYR A 194 13.35 7.66 13.06
CA TYR A 194 12.72 6.39 12.67
C TYR A 194 12.94 5.33 13.75
N THR A 195 12.04 4.40 13.83
CA THR A 195 12.05 3.29 14.79
C THR A 195 12.49 1.97 14.19
N SER A 196 12.28 1.82 12.88
CA SER A 196 12.66 0.62 12.14
C SER A 196 12.80 0.91 10.65
N ILE A 197 13.41 -0.03 9.96
CA ILE A 197 13.42 -0.07 8.49
C ILE A 197 12.69 -1.31 8.00
N HIS A 198 12.01 -1.18 6.87
CA HIS A 198 11.50 -2.28 6.07
C HIS A 198 12.29 -2.35 4.76
N VAL A 199 12.96 -3.47 4.50
CA VAL A 199 13.74 -3.72 3.29
C VAL A 199 12.94 -4.62 2.35
N ASN A 200 12.70 -4.17 1.12
CA ASN A 200 12.21 -5.00 0.04
C ASN A 200 13.34 -5.24 -0.97
N TRP A 201 13.98 -6.40 -0.86
CA TRP A 201 15.13 -6.74 -1.68
C TRP A 201 14.75 -6.98 -3.14
N THR A 202 13.59 -7.58 -3.40
CA THR A 202 13.08 -7.79 -4.78
C THR A 202 12.92 -6.48 -5.54
N ARG A 203 12.43 -5.43 -4.87
CA ARG A 203 12.21 -4.09 -5.45
C ARG A 203 13.39 -3.15 -5.30
N ARG A 204 14.42 -3.55 -4.56
CA ARG A 204 15.55 -2.70 -4.19
C ARG A 204 15.11 -1.40 -3.50
N GLU A 205 14.20 -1.53 -2.55
CA GLU A 205 13.61 -0.44 -1.79
C GLU A 205 13.84 -0.63 -0.30
N ILE A 206 14.04 0.47 0.39
CA ILE A 206 14.08 0.54 1.86
C ILE A 206 13.11 1.63 2.31
N VAL A 207 12.34 1.33 3.34
CA VAL A 207 11.38 2.24 3.94
C VAL A 207 11.79 2.49 5.37
N PHE A 208 12.00 3.75 5.74
CA PHE A 208 12.19 4.17 7.12
C PHE A 208 10.81 4.38 7.75
N VAL A 209 10.53 3.69 8.82
CA VAL A 209 9.28 3.78 9.56
C VAL A 209 9.42 4.89 10.59
N ASN A 210 8.84 6.03 10.26
CA ASN A 210 8.88 7.22 11.11
C ASN A 210 7.67 7.22 12.06
N PRO A 211 7.83 7.71 13.31
CA PRO A 211 6.68 8.00 14.16
C PRO A 211 5.75 9.02 13.46
N PRO A 212 4.44 8.97 13.71
CA PRO A 212 3.53 10.00 13.26
C PRO A 212 4.01 11.37 13.74
N GLN A 213 4.04 12.33 12.84
CA GLN A 213 4.36 13.72 13.19
C GLN A 213 3.24 14.61 12.70
N PRO A 214 2.83 15.60 13.49
CA PRO A 214 1.81 16.58 13.05
C PRO A 214 2.25 17.22 11.74
N LEU A 215 1.32 17.41 10.83
CA LEU A 215 1.51 18.25 9.67
C LEU A 215 1.18 19.68 10.08
N ARG A 216 2.07 20.60 9.73
CA ARG A 216 1.78 22.02 9.95
C ARG A 216 0.61 22.42 9.06
N HIS A 217 -0.44 22.93 9.65
CA HIS A 217 -1.59 23.55 9.01
C HIS A 217 -1.88 24.86 9.75
N GLU A 218 -2.14 25.90 9.01
CA GLU A 218 -2.61 27.17 9.54
C GLU A 218 -4.03 27.38 9.02
N PRO A 219 -4.97 27.77 9.88
CA PRO A 219 -6.35 27.99 9.45
C PRO A 219 -6.42 28.93 8.25
N THR A 220 -7.11 28.49 7.21
CA THR A 220 -7.23 29.20 5.93
C THR A 220 -8.62 29.85 5.75
N GLY A 221 -9.61 29.40 6.52
CA GLY A 221 -11.01 29.71 6.31
C GLY A 221 -11.62 29.01 5.09
N CYS A 222 -10.87 28.19 4.40
CA CYS A 222 -11.30 27.55 3.16
C CYS A 222 -11.94 26.18 3.41
N VAL A 223 -12.97 25.87 2.60
CA VAL A 223 -13.67 24.60 2.60
C VAL A 223 -13.79 24.06 1.17
N VAL A 224 -13.67 22.76 0.99
CA VAL A 224 -13.71 22.15 -0.35
C VAL A 224 -14.48 20.82 -0.36
N GLY A 225 -15.32 20.63 -1.39
CA GLY A 225 -15.90 19.35 -1.74
C GLY A 225 -15.09 18.69 -2.86
N LEU A 226 -14.92 17.37 -2.82
CA LEU A 226 -14.12 16.62 -3.78
C LEU A 226 -14.93 15.46 -4.37
N ASP A 227 -15.08 15.46 -5.69
CA ASP A 227 -15.66 14.35 -6.46
C ASP A 227 -14.57 13.48 -7.08
N GLY A 228 -14.65 12.16 -6.88
CA GLY A 228 -13.69 11.18 -7.39
C GLY A 228 -14.10 10.62 -8.74
N GLY A 229 -13.39 10.98 -9.81
CA GLY A 229 -13.75 10.66 -11.18
C GLY A 229 -12.88 9.60 -11.87
N ALA A 230 -13.36 9.19 -13.05
CA ALA A 230 -12.60 8.30 -13.95
C ALA A 230 -11.78 9.08 -15.00
N VAL A 231 -12.19 10.29 -15.35
CA VAL A 231 -11.52 11.18 -16.31
C VAL A 231 -10.48 12.02 -15.56
N HIS A 232 -10.93 12.75 -14.55
CA HIS A 232 -10.11 13.47 -13.60
C HIS A 232 -10.01 12.63 -12.33
N GLU A 233 -8.87 12.64 -11.64
CA GLU A 233 -8.71 11.84 -10.42
C GLU A 233 -9.58 12.41 -9.30
N LEU A 234 -9.54 13.73 -9.11
CA LEU A 234 -10.46 14.48 -8.27
C LEU A 234 -10.87 15.76 -9.00
N THR A 235 -12.12 16.16 -8.84
CA THR A 235 -12.63 17.48 -9.21
C THR A 235 -13.08 18.18 -7.94
N ASP A 236 -12.66 19.42 -7.70
CA ASP A 236 -13.08 20.14 -6.53
C ASP A 236 -14.32 21.04 -6.79
N SER A 237 -14.93 21.51 -5.69
CA SER A 237 -16.09 22.38 -5.74
C SER A 237 -15.83 23.76 -6.36
N ASN A 238 -14.56 24.14 -6.52
CA ASN A 238 -14.15 25.37 -7.21
C ASN A 238 -13.94 25.15 -8.71
N GLY A 239 -14.18 23.93 -9.21
CA GLY A 239 -14.01 23.54 -10.61
C GLY A 239 -12.57 23.22 -11.02
N VAL A 240 -11.66 23.09 -10.07
CA VAL A 240 -10.25 22.71 -10.35
C VAL A 240 -10.14 21.20 -10.50
N PHE A 241 -9.44 20.77 -11.54
CA PHE A 241 -9.13 19.36 -11.80
C PHE A 241 -7.78 19.00 -11.23
N HIS A 242 -7.77 17.93 -10.44
CA HIS A 242 -6.57 17.38 -9.84
C HIS A 242 -6.20 16.09 -10.55
N ASP A 243 -5.32 16.18 -11.53
CA ASP A 243 -4.98 15.09 -12.44
C ASP A 243 -3.64 14.43 -12.12
N LEU A 244 -3.55 13.15 -12.48
CA LEU A 244 -2.27 12.44 -12.57
C LEU A 244 -1.47 12.93 -13.79
N PRO A 245 -0.14 12.71 -13.83
CA PRO A 245 0.70 13.05 -14.99
C PRO A 245 0.44 12.07 -16.15
N LEU A 246 -0.70 12.22 -16.80
CA LEU A 246 -1.27 11.25 -17.76
C LEU A 246 -0.36 11.01 -18.96
N GLU A 247 0.34 12.02 -19.47
CA GLU A 247 1.20 11.84 -20.66
C GLU A 247 2.40 10.95 -20.39
N GLU A 248 3.04 11.12 -19.24
CA GLU A 248 4.13 10.24 -18.82
C GLU A 248 3.64 8.80 -18.61
N LEU A 249 2.50 8.64 -17.96
CA LEU A 249 1.88 7.34 -17.74
C LEU A 249 1.47 6.66 -19.04
N LYS A 250 0.89 7.39 -20.02
CA LYS A 250 0.57 6.88 -21.35
C LYS A 250 1.83 6.41 -22.10
N ARG A 251 2.97 7.13 -21.96
CA ARG A 251 4.24 6.71 -22.54
C ARG A 251 4.72 5.38 -21.98
N ILE A 252 4.69 5.22 -20.65
CA ILE A 252 5.05 3.97 -19.97
C ILE A 252 4.12 2.83 -20.41
N ASP A 253 2.81 3.07 -20.48
CA ASP A 253 1.83 2.07 -20.91
C ASP A 253 2.10 1.58 -22.35
N ARG A 254 2.50 2.47 -23.26
CA ARG A 254 2.89 2.08 -24.64
C ARG A 254 4.10 1.15 -24.63
N GLN A 255 5.12 1.46 -23.82
CA GLN A 255 6.29 0.60 -23.65
C GLN A 255 5.91 -0.78 -23.08
N ILE A 256 5.10 -0.81 -22.02
CA ILE A 256 4.63 -2.07 -21.42
C ILE A 256 3.89 -2.92 -22.44
N ARG A 257 2.97 -2.33 -23.24
CA ARG A 257 2.24 -3.06 -24.29
C ARG A 257 3.16 -3.64 -25.36
N SER A 258 4.18 -2.90 -25.78
CA SER A 258 5.19 -3.39 -26.74
C SER A 258 5.94 -4.61 -26.21
N LEU A 259 6.40 -4.54 -24.94
CA LEU A 259 7.10 -5.64 -24.29
C LEU A 259 6.17 -6.86 -24.07
N GLN A 260 4.90 -6.64 -23.72
CA GLN A 260 3.91 -7.71 -23.60
C GLN A 260 3.62 -8.42 -24.93
N LYS A 261 3.58 -7.67 -26.06
CA LYS A 261 3.50 -8.26 -27.39
C LYS A 261 4.72 -9.12 -27.72
N ALA A 262 5.92 -8.67 -27.35
CA ALA A 262 7.16 -9.44 -27.50
C ALA A 262 7.14 -10.72 -26.64
N GLN A 263 6.68 -10.61 -25.40
CA GLN A 263 6.49 -11.74 -24.47
C GLN A 263 5.51 -12.78 -25.03
N ALA A 264 4.39 -12.32 -25.58
CA ALA A 264 3.39 -13.18 -26.21
C ALA A 264 3.97 -13.93 -27.44
N ARG A 265 4.82 -13.27 -28.23
CA ARG A 265 5.52 -13.93 -29.36
C ARG A 265 6.46 -15.03 -28.86
N CYS A 266 7.31 -14.75 -27.85
CA CYS A 266 8.19 -15.76 -27.26
C CYS A 266 7.42 -17.02 -26.82
N ARG A 267 6.27 -16.85 -26.19
CA ARG A 267 5.43 -17.93 -25.72
C ARG A 267 4.81 -18.72 -26.88
N LYS A 268 4.27 -18.03 -27.90
CA LYS A 268 3.66 -18.66 -29.06
C LYS A 268 4.68 -19.48 -29.86
N THR A 269 5.87 -18.93 -30.09
CA THR A 269 6.97 -19.64 -30.77
C THR A 269 7.39 -20.92 -30.04
N ALA A 270 7.27 -20.92 -28.70
CA ALA A 270 7.53 -22.11 -27.88
C ALA A 270 6.33 -23.06 -27.77
N GLY A 271 5.20 -22.81 -28.47
CA GLY A 271 4.03 -23.69 -28.52
C GLY A 271 3.11 -23.65 -27.29
N TYR A 272 3.27 -22.68 -26.39
CA TYR A 272 2.45 -22.63 -25.17
C TYR A 272 1.23 -21.70 -25.30
N PRO A 273 0.01 -22.17 -24.97
CA PRO A 273 -1.21 -21.39 -25.11
C PRO A 273 -1.31 -20.24 -24.11
N ASN A 274 -0.76 -20.42 -22.91
CA ASN A 274 -0.82 -19.42 -21.83
C ASN A 274 0.51 -19.22 -21.10
N ALA A 275 0.62 -18.13 -20.35
CA ALA A 275 1.86 -17.77 -19.65
C ALA A 275 2.17 -18.67 -18.45
N LYS A 276 1.14 -19.23 -17.80
CA LYS A 276 1.30 -20.08 -16.62
C LYS A 276 2.04 -21.36 -16.96
N ASP A 277 1.61 -22.01 -18.05
CA ASP A 277 2.23 -23.27 -18.51
C ASP A 277 3.65 -23.03 -19.01
N TYR A 278 3.86 -21.93 -19.76
CA TYR A 278 5.20 -21.57 -20.22
C TYR A 278 6.19 -21.33 -19.06
N LEU A 279 5.75 -20.64 -18.01
CA LEU A 279 6.57 -20.42 -16.82
C LEU A 279 6.82 -21.71 -16.03
N ALA A 280 5.85 -22.62 -15.97
CA ALA A 280 5.99 -23.91 -15.29
C ALA A 280 7.02 -24.82 -15.97
N HIS A 281 7.15 -24.74 -17.30
CA HIS A 281 8.10 -25.55 -18.10
C HIS A 281 9.45 -24.85 -18.35
N GLY A 282 9.76 -23.76 -17.63
CA GLY A 282 11.04 -23.10 -17.74
C GLY A 282 11.14 -22.12 -18.92
N ALA A 283 10.38 -21.03 -18.85
CA ALA A 283 10.36 -19.98 -19.86
C ALA A 283 11.77 -19.49 -20.25
N SER A 284 11.95 -19.16 -21.53
CA SER A 284 13.24 -18.72 -22.07
C SER A 284 13.82 -17.51 -21.34
N LYS A 285 15.16 -17.40 -21.33
CA LYS A 285 15.88 -16.25 -20.74
C LYS A 285 15.39 -14.91 -21.31
N ARG A 286 15.02 -14.86 -22.61
CA ARG A 286 14.43 -13.68 -23.24
C ARG A 286 13.09 -13.30 -22.61
N TYR A 287 12.19 -14.27 -22.43
CA TYR A 287 10.88 -14.06 -21.78
C TYR A 287 11.06 -13.53 -20.36
N GLN A 288 11.97 -14.11 -19.60
CA GLN A 288 12.26 -13.69 -18.22
C GLN A 288 12.82 -12.25 -18.15
N ARG A 289 13.69 -11.85 -19.11
CA ARG A 289 14.19 -10.46 -19.20
C ARG A 289 13.06 -9.48 -19.48
N LEU A 290 12.17 -9.81 -20.43
CA LEU A 290 11.00 -9.00 -20.74
C LEU A 290 10.07 -8.86 -19.53
N ASP A 291 9.87 -9.92 -18.77
CA ASP A 291 9.05 -9.92 -17.56
C ASP A 291 9.62 -9.00 -16.46
N LYS A 292 10.94 -9.06 -16.26
CA LYS A 292 11.64 -8.15 -15.34
C LYS A 292 11.49 -6.68 -15.76
N GLU A 293 11.61 -6.39 -17.06
CA GLU A 293 11.49 -5.02 -17.58
C GLU A 293 10.05 -4.51 -17.46
N ILE A 294 9.03 -5.32 -17.78
CA ILE A 294 7.61 -4.99 -17.58
C ILE A 294 7.35 -4.70 -16.10
N SER A 295 7.88 -5.53 -15.20
CA SER A 295 7.73 -5.34 -13.76
C SER A 295 8.39 -4.04 -13.29
N ARG A 296 9.57 -3.70 -13.83
CA ARG A 296 10.28 -2.45 -13.55
C ARG A 296 9.47 -1.23 -13.99
N LEU A 297 8.90 -1.26 -15.20
CA LEU A 297 8.08 -0.18 -15.73
C LEU A 297 6.77 -0.01 -14.95
N LYS A 298 6.10 -1.10 -14.58
CA LYS A 298 4.91 -1.04 -13.72
C LYS A 298 5.21 -0.42 -12.37
N ALA A 299 6.32 -0.84 -11.73
CA ALA A 299 6.75 -0.26 -10.46
C ALA A 299 7.11 1.24 -10.62
N HIS A 300 7.67 1.65 -11.76
CA HIS A 300 7.94 3.05 -12.04
C HIS A 300 6.65 3.87 -12.18
N ALA A 301 5.67 3.38 -12.95
CA ALA A 301 4.36 4.03 -13.07
C ALA A 301 3.66 4.16 -11.71
N THR A 302 3.70 3.12 -10.87
CA THR A 302 3.14 3.18 -9.52
C THR A 302 3.78 4.28 -8.68
N ARG A 303 5.11 4.45 -8.73
CA ARG A 303 5.81 5.53 -8.00
C ARG A 303 5.42 6.93 -8.48
N ILE A 304 5.25 7.12 -9.78
CA ILE A 304 4.80 8.39 -10.35
C ILE A 304 3.40 8.75 -9.82
N ILE A 305 2.49 7.77 -9.85
CA ILE A 305 1.13 7.95 -9.33
C ILE A 305 1.15 8.25 -7.83
N GLU A 306 1.91 7.48 -7.05
CA GLU A 306 2.03 7.71 -5.60
C GLU A 306 2.58 9.09 -5.26
N ASP A 307 3.62 9.56 -5.97
CA ASP A 307 4.20 10.89 -5.76
C ASP A 307 3.20 12.01 -6.09
N ALA A 308 2.49 11.89 -7.23
CA ALA A 308 1.46 12.84 -7.62
C ALA A 308 0.32 12.91 -6.58
N GLN A 309 -0.18 11.76 -6.15
CA GLN A 309 -1.23 11.66 -5.12
C GLN A 309 -0.78 12.22 -3.77
N HIS A 310 0.47 11.97 -3.37
CA HIS A 310 1.01 12.56 -2.15
C HIS A 310 1.09 14.08 -2.20
N LYS A 311 1.52 14.65 -3.34
CA LYS A 311 1.59 16.10 -3.53
C LYS A 311 0.20 16.73 -3.51
N MET A 312 -0.72 16.17 -4.29
CA MET A 312 -2.11 16.61 -4.39
C MET A 312 -2.80 16.61 -3.02
N THR A 313 -2.79 15.48 -2.32
CA THR A 313 -3.45 15.37 -1.01
C THR A 313 -2.76 16.19 0.08
N THR A 314 -1.46 16.46 -0.01
CA THR A 314 -0.80 17.40 0.91
C THR A 314 -1.26 18.81 0.69
N ARG A 315 -1.35 19.26 -0.58
CA ARG A 315 -1.83 20.59 -0.93
C ARG A 315 -3.28 20.78 -0.50
N LEU A 316 -4.17 19.83 -0.81
CA LEU A 316 -5.57 19.90 -0.40
C LEU A 316 -5.73 20.07 1.12
N VAL A 317 -4.94 19.33 1.92
CA VAL A 317 -4.98 19.44 3.38
C VAL A 317 -4.34 20.75 3.89
N GLN A 318 -3.36 21.31 3.17
CA GLN A 318 -2.74 22.58 3.55
C GLN A 318 -3.60 23.79 3.21
N ASP A 319 -4.37 23.70 2.14
CA ASP A 319 -5.14 24.82 1.59
C ASP A 319 -6.56 24.90 2.16
N ASN A 320 -7.05 23.89 2.92
CA ASN A 320 -8.42 23.84 3.40
C ASN A 320 -8.54 23.39 4.86
N ASP A 321 -9.48 23.96 5.59
CA ASP A 321 -9.79 23.60 6.97
C ASP A 321 -10.84 22.48 7.06
N ILE A 322 -11.73 22.42 6.06
CA ILE A 322 -12.74 21.37 5.91
C ILE A 322 -12.67 20.79 4.51
N ILE A 323 -12.59 19.47 4.43
CA ILE A 323 -12.61 18.71 3.18
C ILE A 323 -13.80 17.75 3.22
N VAL A 324 -14.67 17.82 2.23
CA VAL A 324 -15.82 16.91 2.08
C VAL A 324 -15.56 15.96 0.93
N VAL A 325 -15.69 14.66 1.18
CA VAL A 325 -15.50 13.59 0.18
C VAL A 325 -16.69 12.66 0.17
N GLU A 326 -16.90 11.96 -0.94
CA GLU A 326 -17.91 10.91 -1.00
C GLU A 326 -17.48 9.65 -0.21
N ASP A 327 -18.44 8.96 0.41
CA ASP A 327 -18.22 7.63 1.02
C ASP A 327 -18.17 6.57 -0.06
N LEU A 328 -17.00 6.40 -0.67
CA LEU A 328 -16.78 5.51 -1.81
C LEU A 328 -16.68 4.04 -1.41
N HIS A 329 -17.62 3.25 -1.82
CA HIS A 329 -17.54 1.80 -1.79
C HIS A 329 -16.78 1.27 -3.04
N VAL A 330 -15.47 1.58 -3.15
CA VAL A 330 -14.62 1.22 -4.32
C VAL A 330 -14.72 -0.28 -4.68
N ARG A 331 -14.89 -1.15 -3.69
CA ARG A 331 -15.06 -2.60 -3.93
C ARG A 331 -16.34 -2.91 -4.73
N ASN A 332 -17.43 -2.22 -4.48
CA ASN A 332 -18.68 -2.38 -5.22
C ASN A 332 -18.57 -1.81 -6.64
N MET A 333 -17.89 -0.68 -6.78
CA MET A 333 -17.68 -0.03 -8.08
C MET A 333 -16.83 -0.88 -9.04
N THR A 334 -15.90 -1.67 -8.53
CA THR A 334 -14.98 -2.51 -9.34
C THR A 334 -15.47 -3.95 -9.51
N ARG A 335 -16.64 -4.30 -8.98
CA ARG A 335 -17.20 -5.64 -9.06
C ARG A 335 -17.49 -6.03 -10.53
N THR A 336 -17.12 -7.27 -10.87
CA THR A 336 -17.42 -7.82 -12.21
C THR A 336 -18.92 -8.07 -12.36
N PRO A 337 -19.55 -7.71 -13.48
CA PRO A 337 -20.94 -8.03 -13.73
C PRO A 337 -21.19 -9.54 -13.68
N GLN A 338 -22.30 -9.93 -13.07
CA GLN A 338 -22.70 -11.34 -13.02
C GLN A 338 -23.06 -11.84 -14.42
N PRO A 339 -22.80 -13.13 -14.73
CA PRO A 339 -23.29 -13.75 -15.94
C PRO A 339 -24.83 -13.67 -15.99
N LYS A 340 -25.39 -13.34 -17.16
CA LYS A 340 -26.83 -13.37 -17.40
C LYS A 340 -27.16 -14.60 -18.29
N PRO A 341 -27.76 -15.66 -17.74
CA PRO A 341 -28.13 -16.80 -18.55
C PRO A 341 -29.10 -16.38 -19.66
N ASP A 342 -28.98 -16.96 -20.85
CA ASP A 342 -29.92 -16.76 -21.96
C ASP A 342 -31.13 -17.67 -21.74
N PRO A 343 -32.34 -17.11 -21.51
CA PRO A 343 -33.51 -17.90 -21.27
C PRO A 343 -33.95 -18.74 -22.47
N LEU A 344 -33.55 -18.37 -23.70
CA LEU A 344 -33.87 -19.06 -24.93
C LEU A 344 -32.84 -20.12 -25.33
N ARG A 345 -31.65 -20.10 -24.73
CA ARG A 345 -30.53 -21.00 -25.08
C ARG A 345 -29.83 -21.51 -23.81
N PRO A 346 -30.27 -22.63 -23.24
CA PRO A 346 -29.63 -23.21 -22.07
C PRO A 346 -28.12 -23.40 -22.26
N GLY A 347 -27.31 -22.97 -21.27
CA GLY A 347 -25.83 -22.99 -21.32
C GLY A 347 -25.20 -21.80 -22.05
N HIS A 348 -25.95 -20.90 -22.64
CA HIS A 348 -25.50 -19.65 -23.22
C HIS A 348 -25.76 -18.46 -22.29
N TYR A 349 -25.03 -17.35 -22.51
CA TYR A 349 -25.12 -16.14 -21.70
C TYR A 349 -25.30 -14.90 -22.56
N LEU A 350 -26.18 -14.02 -22.13
CA LEU A 350 -26.42 -12.72 -22.78
C LEU A 350 -25.28 -11.76 -22.54
N PRO A 351 -25.05 -10.78 -23.45
CA PRO A 351 -24.11 -9.68 -23.20
C PRO A 351 -24.44 -8.95 -21.90
N ASN A 352 -23.48 -8.80 -21.01
CA ASN A 352 -23.65 -8.17 -19.67
C ASN A 352 -22.76 -6.94 -19.45
N GLY A 353 -22.20 -6.34 -20.50
CA GLY A 353 -21.32 -5.19 -20.42
C GLY A 353 -19.94 -5.46 -19.78
N ARG A 354 -19.55 -6.73 -19.59
CA ARG A 354 -18.28 -7.13 -18.94
C ARG A 354 -17.06 -6.50 -19.58
N THR A 355 -17.04 -6.33 -20.91
CA THR A 355 -15.90 -5.75 -21.62
C THR A 355 -15.75 -4.26 -21.31
N ALA A 356 -16.84 -3.48 -21.38
CA ALA A 356 -16.86 -2.08 -20.99
C ALA A 356 -16.49 -1.88 -19.52
N LYS A 357 -17.06 -2.70 -18.62
CA LYS A 357 -16.74 -2.69 -17.18
C LYS A 357 -15.28 -3.02 -16.90
N ARG A 358 -14.67 -3.93 -17.67
CA ARG A 358 -13.23 -4.22 -17.55
C ARG A 358 -12.37 -3.01 -17.92
N GLY A 359 -12.77 -2.24 -18.93
CA GLY A 359 -12.14 -0.97 -19.30
C GLY A 359 -12.21 0.04 -18.17
N LEU A 360 -13.41 0.29 -17.65
CA LEU A 360 -13.63 1.20 -16.51
C LEU A 360 -12.84 0.76 -15.27
N ASN A 361 -12.89 -0.52 -14.91
CA ASN A 361 -12.15 -1.04 -13.76
C ASN A 361 -10.64 -0.81 -13.89
N ARG A 362 -10.08 -0.86 -15.11
CA ARG A 362 -8.66 -0.56 -15.34
C ARG A 362 -8.34 0.91 -15.04
N VAL A 363 -9.21 1.84 -15.45
CA VAL A 363 -9.07 3.27 -15.16
C VAL A 363 -9.17 3.51 -13.66
N MET A 364 -10.20 2.98 -13.00
CA MET A 364 -10.42 3.08 -11.56
C MET A 364 -9.26 2.50 -10.73
N GLN A 365 -8.70 1.36 -11.16
CA GLN A 365 -7.52 0.76 -10.53
C GLN A 365 -6.27 1.63 -10.70
N ARG A 366 -6.15 2.35 -11.82
CA ARG A 366 -5.06 3.30 -12.06
C ARG A 366 -5.17 4.53 -11.18
N ALA A 367 -6.36 5.14 -11.10
CA ALA A 367 -6.64 6.26 -10.23
C ALA A 367 -6.45 5.90 -8.75
N ALA A 368 -6.71 4.64 -8.38
CA ALA A 368 -6.54 4.13 -7.02
C ALA A 368 -7.19 5.05 -5.95
N LEU A 369 -8.40 5.57 -6.21
CA LEU A 369 -9.13 6.52 -5.37
C LEU A 369 -9.15 6.13 -3.88
N GLY A 370 -9.30 4.83 -3.58
CA GLY A 370 -9.22 4.36 -2.19
C GLY A 370 -7.85 4.59 -1.53
N ARG A 371 -6.78 4.86 -2.28
CA ARG A 371 -5.48 5.29 -1.73
C ARG A 371 -5.50 6.80 -1.48
N VAL A 372 -6.06 7.57 -2.38
CA VAL A 372 -6.21 9.04 -2.24
C VAL A 372 -6.98 9.36 -0.98
N TYR A 373 -8.14 8.72 -0.77
CA TYR A 373 -8.97 8.95 0.42
C TYR A 373 -8.26 8.56 1.72
N ARG A 374 -7.56 7.42 1.73
CA ARG A 374 -6.71 7.08 2.90
C ARG A 374 -5.59 8.10 3.13
N MET A 375 -5.04 8.70 2.06
CA MET A 375 -4.03 9.75 2.19
C MET A 375 -4.63 11.04 2.75
N LEU A 376 -5.82 11.43 2.31
CA LEU A 376 -6.56 12.55 2.89
C LEU A 376 -6.88 12.29 4.35
N GLU A 377 -7.44 11.13 4.69
CA GLU A 377 -7.82 10.72 6.04
C GLU A 377 -6.66 10.87 7.04
N TYR A 378 -5.51 10.22 6.78
CA TYR A 378 -4.41 10.32 7.73
C TYR A 378 -3.73 11.71 7.74
N LYS A 379 -3.70 12.42 6.60
CA LYS A 379 -3.08 13.75 6.54
C LYS A 379 -3.96 14.80 7.22
N ALA A 380 -5.27 14.77 6.99
CA ALA A 380 -6.23 15.61 7.68
C ALA A 380 -6.13 15.42 9.20
N ASN A 381 -6.11 14.17 9.66
CA ASN A 381 -5.90 13.84 11.08
C ASN A 381 -4.58 14.42 11.64
N LEU A 382 -3.47 14.31 10.90
CA LEU A 382 -2.16 14.82 11.33
C LEU A 382 -2.09 16.36 11.29
N ALA A 383 -2.93 17.00 10.50
CA ALA A 383 -2.99 18.45 10.33
C ALA A 383 -4.05 19.12 11.21
N GLY A 384 -4.95 18.35 11.83
CA GLY A 384 -6.12 18.89 12.54
C GLY A 384 -7.21 19.41 11.59
N VAL A 385 -7.18 19.02 10.30
CA VAL A 385 -8.17 19.39 9.29
C VAL A 385 -9.38 18.46 9.39
N THR A 386 -10.59 19.01 9.27
CA THR A 386 -11.83 18.25 9.32
C THR A 386 -12.08 17.55 7.97
N LEU A 387 -12.20 16.22 7.98
CA LEU A 387 -12.58 15.42 6.82
C LEU A 387 -13.96 14.80 7.02
N ILE A 388 -14.91 15.15 6.13
CA ILE A 388 -16.31 14.71 6.20
C ILE A 388 -16.56 13.75 5.04
N HIS A 389 -17.18 12.60 5.35
CA HIS A 389 -17.62 11.63 4.34
C HIS A 389 -19.14 11.75 4.16
N VAL A 390 -19.61 11.98 2.94
CA VAL A 390 -21.03 12.11 2.62
C VAL A 390 -21.51 10.99 1.70
N ASN A 391 -22.77 10.63 1.83
CA ASN A 391 -23.40 9.67 0.91
C ASN A 391 -23.51 10.32 -0.49
N PRO A 392 -22.94 9.70 -1.57
CA PRO A 392 -22.93 10.27 -2.91
C PRO A 392 -24.27 10.20 -3.63
N ALA A 393 -25.32 9.64 -3.03
CA ALA A 393 -26.61 9.48 -3.69
C ALA A 393 -27.17 10.83 -4.14
N TYR A 394 -27.52 10.89 -5.43
CA TYR A 394 -28.13 12.03 -6.14
C TYR A 394 -27.24 13.26 -6.35
N THR A 395 -26.00 13.32 -5.84
CA THR A 395 -25.12 14.49 -6.00
C THR A 395 -24.86 14.87 -7.45
N SER A 396 -24.78 13.91 -8.34
CA SER A 396 -24.58 14.13 -9.79
C SER A 396 -25.84 14.50 -10.55
N GLN A 397 -27.04 14.39 -9.95
CA GLN A 397 -28.33 14.68 -10.57
C GLN A 397 -29.00 15.96 -10.00
N THR A 398 -28.53 16.40 -8.87
CA THR A 398 -29.02 17.60 -8.17
C THR A 398 -28.34 18.85 -8.73
N CYS A 399 -29.10 19.89 -8.99
CA CYS A 399 -28.56 21.21 -9.35
C CYS A 399 -27.97 21.88 -8.09
N SER A 400 -26.71 22.28 -8.17
CA SER A 400 -26.02 22.97 -7.06
C SER A 400 -26.57 24.39 -6.78
N ARG A 401 -27.28 24.98 -7.76
CA ARG A 401 -27.89 26.32 -7.61
C ARG A 401 -29.29 26.27 -7.04
N CYS A 402 -30.20 25.48 -7.61
CA CYS A 402 -31.63 25.51 -7.23
C CYS A 402 -32.13 24.25 -6.51
N GLY A 403 -31.31 23.22 -6.38
CA GLY A 403 -31.67 21.98 -5.72
C GLY A 403 -32.55 21.02 -6.54
N TYR A 404 -32.96 21.41 -7.76
CA TYR A 404 -33.78 20.55 -8.63
C TYR A 404 -33.06 19.24 -8.96
N VAL A 405 -33.76 18.12 -8.80
CA VAL A 405 -33.21 16.76 -8.99
C VAL A 405 -33.85 16.14 -10.20
N ALA A 406 -33.09 15.93 -11.27
CA ALA A 406 -33.53 15.21 -12.43
C ALA A 406 -32.35 14.44 -13.05
N LYS A 407 -32.65 13.28 -13.61
CA LYS A 407 -31.66 12.40 -14.25
C LYS A 407 -31.12 13.04 -15.54
N GLU A 408 -31.98 13.78 -16.20
CA GLU A 408 -31.77 14.50 -17.45
C GLU A 408 -30.83 15.70 -17.28
N ASN A 409 -30.68 16.23 -16.07
CA ASN A 409 -29.74 17.32 -15.75
C ASN A 409 -28.29 16.96 -16.10
N ARG A 410 -27.92 15.67 -16.07
CA ARG A 410 -26.62 15.20 -16.50
C ARG A 410 -26.69 14.71 -17.94
N GLU A 411 -26.51 15.62 -18.91
CA GLU A 411 -26.55 15.32 -20.33
C GLU A 411 -25.49 14.29 -20.76
N ASN A 412 -24.28 14.43 -20.19
CA ASN A 412 -23.19 13.48 -20.43
C ASN A 412 -22.20 13.47 -19.23
N GLN A 413 -21.06 12.85 -19.40
CA GLN A 413 -20.07 12.74 -18.31
C GLN A 413 -19.45 14.08 -17.94
N ALA A 414 -19.38 15.04 -18.84
CA ALA A 414 -18.70 16.32 -18.63
C ALA A 414 -19.67 17.48 -18.40
N VAL A 415 -20.91 17.41 -18.93
CA VAL A 415 -21.85 18.52 -18.96
C VAL A 415 -23.04 18.23 -18.07
N PHE A 416 -23.28 19.17 -17.16
CA PHE A 416 -24.50 19.30 -16.36
C PHE A 416 -25.31 20.48 -16.87
N HIS A 417 -26.58 20.28 -17.14
CA HIS A 417 -27.54 21.33 -17.51
C HIS A 417 -28.82 21.18 -16.70
N CYS A 418 -29.17 22.17 -15.93
CA CYS A 418 -30.39 22.15 -15.12
C CYS A 418 -31.61 22.53 -15.96
N GLY A 419 -32.54 21.61 -16.11
CA GLY A 419 -33.81 21.89 -16.81
C GLY A 419 -34.69 22.92 -16.14
N GLU A 420 -34.52 23.19 -14.85
CA GLU A 420 -35.33 24.16 -14.11
C GLU A 420 -34.75 25.60 -14.14
N CYS A 421 -33.48 25.77 -13.75
CA CYS A 421 -32.87 27.11 -13.61
C CYS A 421 -31.86 27.44 -14.73
N GLY A 422 -31.66 26.56 -15.72
CA GLY A 422 -30.74 26.77 -16.82
C GLY A 422 -29.25 26.79 -16.47
N LEU A 423 -28.87 26.42 -15.23
CA LEU A 423 -27.45 26.32 -14.88
C LEU A 423 -26.73 25.32 -15.76
N THR A 424 -25.67 25.75 -16.44
CA THR A 424 -24.79 24.87 -17.22
C THR A 424 -23.38 24.94 -16.64
N MET A 425 -22.80 23.79 -16.29
CA MET A 425 -21.45 23.69 -15.75
C MET A 425 -20.86 22.29 -15.94
N ASN A 426 -19.61 22.09 -15.51
CA ASN A 426 -19.01 20.75 -15.48
C ASN A 426 -19.75 19.85 -14.49
N ALA A 427 -20.10 18.63 -14.91
CA ALA A 427 -20.89 17.70 -14.12
C ALA A 427 -20.21 17.23 -12.81
N ASP A 428 -18.89 17.04 -12.85
CA ASP A 428 -18.12 16.61 -11.68
C ASP A 428 -17.93 17.79 -10.70
N ALA A 429 -17.77 19.02 -11.21
CA ALA A 429 -17.76 20.23 -10.37
C ALA A 429 -19.10 20.48 -9.68
N ASN A 430 -20.23 20.28 -10.40
CA ASN A 430 -21.58 20.32 -9.80
C ASN A 430 -21.74 19.28 -8.69
N ALA A 431 -21.25 18.05 -8.91
CA ALA A 431 -21.30 17.00 -7.90
C ALA A 431 -20.46 17.34 -6.67
N ALA A 432 -19.23 17.87 -6.87
CA ALA A 432 -18.36 18.31 -5.78
C ALA A 432 -18.99 19.45 -4.95
N THR A 433 -19.66 20.42 -5.60
CA THR A 433 -20.38 21.50 -4.93
C THR A 433 -21.56 20.97 -4.11
N ASN A 434 -22.31 20.00 -4.65
CA ASN A 434 -23.39 19.35 -3.90
C ASN A 434 -22.89 18.56 -2.71
N MET A 435 -21.75 17.86 -2.85
CA MET A 435 -21.12 17.17 -1.73
C MET A 435 -20.68 18.12 -0.64
N LEU A 436 -20.05 19.26 -1.01
CA LEU A 436 -19.68 20.29 -0.06
C LEU A 436 -20.89 20.79 0.73
N SER A 437 -21.97 21.18 0.02
CA SER A 437 -23.20 21.67 0.64
C SER A 437 -23.84 20.63 1.57
N LYS A 438 -23.80 19.35 1.20
CA LYS A 438 -24.31 18.24 2.00
C LYS A 438 -23.48 18.02 3.27
N GLY A 439 -22.15 18.00 3.15
CA GLY A 439 -21.26 17.82 4.29
C GLY A 439 -21.35 18.95 5.32
N LEU A 440 -21.47 20.20 4.86
CA LEU A 440 -21.61 21.36 5.75
C LEU A 440 -22.96 21.38 6.49
N ARG A 441 -24.01 20.77 5.92
CA ARG A 441 -25.32 20.66 6.61
C ARG A 441 -25.34 19.52 7.65
N GLU A 442 -24.52 18.50 7.49
CA GLU A 442 -24.43 17.36 8.40
C GLU A 442 -23.55 17.66 9.62
N THR A 443 -22.70 18.68 9.55
CA THR A 443 -22.03 19.26 10.73
C THR A 443 -22.95 20.34 11.31
N GLU A 444 -23.23 20.34 12.62
CA GLU A 444 -24.01 21.36 13.31
C GLU A 444 -23.54 22.77 12.92
N PRO A 445 -24.39 23.82 13.06
CA PRO A 445 -24.26 25.06 12.27
C PRO A 445 -22.84 25.61 12.27
N TYR A 446 -22.13 25.35 11.18
CA TYR A 446 -20.84 25.94 10.91
C TYR A 446 -21.00 27.45 10.85
N ASN A 447 -20.50 28.14 11.86
CA ASN A 447 -20.40 29.58 11.86
C ASN A 447 -18.95 29.98 11.55
N PRO A 448 -18.66 30.58 10.37
CA PRO A 448 -17.31 31.01 10.01
C PRO A 448 -16.67 31.97 11.03
N SER A 449 -17.47 32.62 11.86
CA SER A 449 -17.01 33.56 12.89
C SER A 449 -16.43 32.87 14.15
N ASP A 450 -16.61 31.57 14.32
CA ASP A 450 -16.10 30.82 15.48
C ASP A 450 -14.66 30.31 15.28
N TRP A 451 -14.10 30.44 14.10
CA TRP A 451 -12.72 30.15 13.79
C TRP A 451 -11.80 31.33 14.17
N GLY A 452 -11.17 31.21 15.31
CA GLY A 452 -10.20 32.21 15.79
C GLY A 452 -10.21 32.46 17.29
N ARG A 453 -11.10 31.80 18.02
CA ARG A 453 -11.12 31.85 19.48
C ARG A 453 -10.79 30.48 20.04
N ASP A 454 -9.61 30.38 20.65
CA ASP A 454 -9.09 29.26 21.41
C ASP A 454 -8.47 28.11 20.61
N THR A 455 -7.18 28.25 20.32
CA THR A 455 -6.30 27.12 20.00
C THR A 455 -5.43 26.77 21.20
N SER A 456 -6.04 26.29 22.27
CA SER A 456 -5.34 25.44 23.23
C SER A 456 -5.42 24.00 22.71
N PRO A 457 -4.35 23.21 22.68
CA PRO A 457 -4.40 21.82 22.25
C PRO A 457 -5.16 21.02 23.32
N ALA A 458 -6.44 20.79 23.05
CA ALA A 458 -7.24 19.86 23.85
C ALA A 458 -6.81 18.43 23.53
N GLU A 459 -6.57 17.68 24.56
CA GLU A 459 -6.27 16.25 24.58
C GLU A 459 -7.27 15.46 23.72
N GLY A 460 -6.72 14.68 22.81
CA GLY A 460 -7.25 13.58 22.04
C GLY A 460 -8.73 13.23 22.14
N HIS A 461 -9.59 13.87 21.38
CA HIS A 461 -10.88 13.31 21.02
C HIS A 461 -10.96 13.07 19.52
N GLN A 462 -10.80 11.81 19.15
CA GLN A 462 -11.12 11.31 17.83
C GLN A 462 -12.64 11.30 17.66
N THR A 463 -13.18 12.31 17.01
CA THR A 463 -14.58 12.28 16.59
C THR A 463 -14.64 11.83 15.14
N PHE A 464 -14.66 10.52 14.93
CA PHE A 464 -15.12 9.95 13.68
C PHE A 464 -16.65 9.97 13.70
N ILE A 465 -17.28 10.95 13.09
CA ILE A 465 -18.72 10.90 12.84
C ILE A 465 -18.93 10.01 11.62
N ARG A 466 -19.14 8.73 11.87
CA ARG A 466 -19.77 7.80 10.92
C ARG A 466 -21.27 7.76 11.26
N ARG A 467 -22.07 8.21 10.35
CA ARG A 467 -23.49 7.83 10.27
C ARG A 467 -23.77 7.06 9.00
#